data_4000f8516af6cc2c18f6c30d928be2a8
#
_entry.id   4000f8516af6cc2c18f6c30d928be2a8
#
_cell.length_a   1.000
_cell.length_b   1.000
_cell.length_c   1.000
_cell.angle_alpha   90.00
_cell.angle_beta   90.00
_cell.angle_gamma   90.00
#
_symmetry.space_group_name_H-M   'P 1'
#
loop_
_entity.id
_entity.type
_entity.pdbx_description
1 polymer ?
#
loop_
_entity_poly.entity_id
_entity_poly.type
_entity_poly.pdbx_seq_one_letter_code
_entity_poly.pdbx_strand_id
1 'polypeptide(L)'
;YGLTVDGVTRQTLEYDALSRRTKEVVTLSGGSKRENLYVFGTINHLTDTDSLLGSMSNGTDSWNYTYDNAGNITAITSGEKRISYQSDELNQLIRENNGVLNETILYTYDAGGNMTSRKTYDYTEGTLQTIKKNETFTYRSDGWKDQILSWNGYRYTYDAGGNPTLLRGVPLTWGEGRRLKKVSLSWGTVDFAYDSDGKRVKKTSGNTETKYYYNGSILSGLVRTTAGSTGTTKTTVQFVYDAEGKPFMLRFNGKTDYFYLYNGLGD
;
A
#
# COMPACT_ATOMS: atom_id res chain seq x y z
N TYR A 1 -21.48 -11.26 -10.04
CA TYR A 1 -21.76 -10.15 -9.12
C TYR A 1 -21.43 -8.84 -9.80
N GLY A 2 -22.09 -7.72 -9.39
CA GLY A 2 -21.89 -6.43 -10.03
C GLY A 2 -22.11 -5.27 -9.07
N LEU A 3 -21.37 -4.17 -9.30
CA LEU A 3 -21.55 -2.88 -8.63
C LEU A 3 -22.17 -1.88 -9.60
N THR A 4 -23.29 -1.26 -9.20
CA THR A 4 -23.98 -0.22 -9.98
C THR A 4 -23.80 1.12 -9.26
N VAL A 5 -23.39 2.14 -10.01
CA VAL A 5 -23.25 3.52 -9.54
C VAL A 5 -24.02 4.43 -10.50
N ASP A 6 -24.94 5.24 -9.97
CA ASP A 6 -25.82 6.14 -10.73
C ASP A 6 -26.56 5.41 -11.88
N GLY A 7 -27.06 4.20 -11.64
CA GLY A 7 -27.77 3.38 -12.62
C GLY A 7 -26.90 2.71 -13.68
N VAL A 8 -25.58 2.87 -13.64
CA VAL A 8 -24.63 2.24 -14.57
C VAL A 8 -23.91 1.10 -13.86
N THR A 9 -23.92 -0.11 -14.42
CA THR A 9 -23.10 -1.22 -13.93
C THR A 9 -21.62 -0.91 -14.21
N ARG A 10 -20.88 -0.58 -13.14
CA ARG A 10 -19.48 -0.16 -13.20
C ARG A 10 -18.49 -1.29 -13.03
N GLN A 11 -18.89 -2.35 -12.33
CA GLN A 11 -18.05 -3.52 -12.12
C GLN A 11 -18.88 -4.79 -12.29
N THR A 12 -18.32 -5.81 -12.94
CA THR A 12 -18.83 -7.16 -12.91
C THR A 12 -17.71 -8.12 -12.54
N LEU A 13 -18.01 -9.14 -11.73
CA LEU A 13 -17.08 -10.12 -11.21
C LEU A 13 -17.56 -11.52 -11.55
N GLU A 14 -16.64 -12.37 -12.00
CA GLU A 14 -16.84 -13.80 -12.23
C GLU A 14 -15.92 -14.60 -11.30
N TYR A 15 -16.37 -15.75 -10.85
CA TYR A 15 -15.68 -16.61 -9.91
C TYR A 15 -15.71 -18.05 -10.41
N ASP A 16 -14.68 -18.81 -10.05
CA ASP A 16 -14.67 -20.27 -10.26
C ASP A 16 -15.45 -21.02 -9.15
N ALA A 17 -15.47 -22.35 -9.24
CA ALA A 17 -16.17 -23.22 -8.30
C ALA A 17 -15.58 -23.15 -6.86
N LEU A 18 -14.35 -22.68 -6.70
CA LEU A 18 -13.69 -22.47 -5.40
C LEU A 18 -13.86 -21.03 -4.88
N SER A 19 -14.76 -20.25 -5.52
CA SER A 19 -15.01 -18.83 -5.17
C SER A 19 -13.79 -17.93 -5.33
N ARG A 20 -12.82 -18.30 -6.19
CA ARG A 20 -11.69 -17.45 -6.55
C ARG A 20 -12.10 -16.57 -7.72
N ARG A 21 -11.79 -15.26 -7.69
CA ARG A 21 -12.13 -14.32 -8.76
C ARG A 21 -11.34 -14.66 -10.01
N THR A 22 -12.02 -15.02 -11.11
CA THR A 22 -11.38 -15.32 -12.39
C THR A 22 -11.43 -14.17 -13.37
N LYS A 23 -12.41 -13.27 -13.21
CA LYS A 23 -12.58 -12.13 -14.10
C LYS A 23 -13.18 -10.93 -13.37
N GLU A 24 -12.71 -9.76 -13.75
CA GLU A 24 -13.29 -8.47 -13.38
C GLU A 24 -13.42 -7.60 -14.64
N VAL A 25 -14.57 -6.99 -14.84
CA VAL A 25 -14.77 -5.97 -15.89
C VAL A 25 -15.14 -4.66 -15.21
N VAL A 26 -14.34 -3.62 -15.46
CA VAL A 26 -14.58 -2.26 -14.98
C VAL A 26 -15.05 -1.40 -16.15
N THR A 27 -16.24 -0.79 -16.02
CA THR A 27 -16.76 0.17 -16.99
C THR A 27 -16.38 1.59 -16.56
N LEU A 28 -15.49 2.21 -17.30
CA LEU A 28 -14.97 3.55 -17.06
C LEU A 28 -16.01 4.64 -17.43
N SER A 29 -15.71 5.88 -17.02
CA SER A 29 -16.44 7.05 -17.50
C SER A 29 -16.30 7.15 -19.02
N GLY A 30 -17.44 7.28 -19.74
CA GLY A 30 -17.43 7.24 -21.20
C GLY A 30 -17.71 5.85 -21.82
N GLY A 31 -17.89 4.81 -20.98
CA GLY A 31 -18.41 3.49 -21.41
C GLY A 31 -17.32 2.51 -21.89
N SER A 32 -16.05 2.92 -21.98
CA SER A 32 -14.96 1.98 -22.26
C SER A 32 -14.80 0.97 -21.11
N LYS A 33 -14.40 -0.25 -21.44
CA LYS A 33 -14.25 -1.34 -20.48
C LYS A 33 -12.78 -1.72 -20.33
N ARG A 34 -12.40 -2.04 -19.07
CA ARG A 34 -11.15 -2.70 -18.73
C ARG A 34 -11.46 -4.06 -18.16
N GLU A 35 -10.80 -5.06 -18.68
CA GLU A 35 -10.97 -6.44 -18.25
C GLU A 35 -9.69 -6.92 -17.57
N ASN A 36 -9.83 -7.48 -16.38
CA ASN A 36 -8.78 -8.18 -15.66
C ASN A 36 -9.12 -9.66 -15.61
N LEU A 37 -8.19 -10.52 -15.97
CA LEU A 37 -8.31 -11.98 -15.89
C LEU A 37 -7.32 -12.52 -14.88
N TYR A 38 -7.73 -13.50 -14.10
CA TYR A 38 -6.93 -14.12 -13.05
C TYR A 38 -6.93 -15.63 -13.26
N VAL A 39 -5.76 -16.24 -13.26
CA VAL A 39 -5.58 -17.70 -13.33
C VAL A 39 -4.87 -18.15 -12.06
N PHE A 40 -5.45 -19.13 -11.39
CA PHE A 40 -4.93 -19.69 -10.15
C PHE A 40 -4.23 -21.02 -10.41
N GLY A 41 -3.29 -21.37 -9.53
CA GLY A 41 -2.41 -22.52 -9.67
C GLY A 41 -1.05 -22.15 -10.28
N THR A 42 -0.06 -22.99 -10.07
CA THR A 42 1.26 -22.81 -10.67
C THR A 42 1.21 -23.14 -12.17
N ILE A 43 2.13 -22.57 -12.96
CA ILE A 43 2.20 -22.78 -14.42
C ILE A 43 2.26 -24.29 -14.80
N ASN A 44 2.78 -25.13 -13.91
CA ASN A 44 2.92 -26.57 -14.12
C ASN A 44 1.77 -27.41 -13.53
N HIS A 45 0.81 -26.81 -12.82
CA HIS A 45 -0.27 -27.51 -12.09
C HIS A 45 -1.59 -26.74 -12.22
N LEU A 46 -2.09 -26.65 -13.46
CA LEU A 46 -3.38 -25.97 -13.77
C LEU A 46 -4.61 -26.63 -13.10
N THR A 47 -4.43 -27.78 -12.46
CA THR A 47 -5.50 -28.49 -11.73
C THR A 47 -5.43 -28.29 -10.23
N ASP A 48 -4.47 -27.54 -9.72
CA ASP A 48 -4.30 -27.33 -8.29
C ASP A 48 -5.43 -26.49 -7.70
N THR A 49 -5.93 -26.95 -6.58
CA THR A 49 -6.99 -26.29 -5.80
C THR A 49 -6.43 -25.20 -4.87
N ASP A 50 -5.14 -24.86 -5.03
CA ASP A 50 -4.51 -23.83 -4.22
C ASP A 50 -5.07 -22.43 -4.53
N SER A 51 -4.81 -21.48 -3.65
CA SER A 51 -5.22 -20.08 -3.79
C SER A 51 -4.14 -19.19 -4.41
N LEU A 52 -3.01 -19.77 -4.86
CA LEU A 52 -1.91 -19.02 -5.42
C LEU A 52 -2.24 -18.51 -6.81
N LEU A 53 -2.03 -17.22 -7.04
CA LEU A 53 -2.27 -16.59 -8.34
C LEU A 53 -1.14 -16.93 -9.31
N GLY A 54 -1.41 -17.72 -10.32
CA GLY A 54 -0.42 -18.10 -11.36
C GLY A 54 -0.20 -16.98 -12.37
N SER A 55 -1.27 -16.30 -12.78
CA SER A 55 -1.16 -15.13 -13.66
C SER A 55 -2.32 -14.16 -13.50
N MET A 56 -2.06 -12.90 -13.88
CA MET A 56 -3.05 -11.85 -14.07
C MET A 56 -2.79 -11.16 -15.41
N SER A 57 -3.85 -10.79 -16.13
CA SER A 57 -3.76 -9.91 -17.29
C SER A 57 -4.80 -8.80 -17.24
N ASN A 58 -4.54 -7.67 -17.88
CA ASN A 58 -5.44 -6.52 -17.94
C ASN A 58 -5.64 -6.01 -19.38
N GLY A 59 -5.74 -6.93 -20.33
CA GLY A 59 -5.88 -6.68 -21.74
C GLY A 59 -4.53 -6.66 -22.47
N THR A 60 -3.68 -5.68 -22.24
CA THR A 60 -2.38 -5.55 -22.93
C THR A 60 -1.22 -6.09 -22.11
N ASP A 61 -1.30 -6.00 -20.80
CA ASP A 61 -0.24 -6.41 -19.90
C ASP A 61 -0.61 -7.71 -19.20
N SER A 62 0.38 -8.58 -19.01
CA SER A 62 0.23 -9.82 -18.25
C SER A 62 1.40 -9.99 -17.29
N TRP A 63 1.10 -10.53 -16.12
CA TRP A 63 2.06 -10.86 -15.06
C TRP A 63 1.92 -12.33 -14.72
N ASN A 64 3.04 -13.05 -14.69
CA ASN A 64 3.09 -14.43 -14.26
C ASN A 64 3.88 -14.48 -12.94
N TYR A 65 3.39 -15.29 -12.02
CA TYR A 65 3.92 -15.46 -10.67
C TYR A 65 4.47 -16.87 -10.52
N THR A 66 5.63 -16.99 -9.90
CA THR A 66 6.19 -18.29 -9.51
C THR A 66 6.45 -18.30 -8.00
N TYR A 67 6.36 -19.48 -7.41
CA TYR A 67 6.40 -19.66 -5.97
C TYR A 67 7.39 -20.76 -5.59
N ASP A 68 7.90 -20.71 -4.38
CA ASP A 68 8.56 -21.84 -3.73
C ASP A 68 7.54 -22.76 -3.05
N ASN A 69 8.02 -23.84 -2.45
CA ASN A 69 7.17 -24.81 -1.75
C ASN A 69 6.50 -24.24 -0.47
N ALA A 70 6.99 -23.14 0.06
CA ALA A 70 6.41 -22.44 1.21
C ALA A 70 5.35 -21.41 0.79
N GLY A 71 5.15 -21.19 -0.52
CA GLY A 71 4.23 -20.21 -1.06
C GLY A 71 4.80 -18.80 -1.17
N ASN A 72 6.10 -18.60 -0.98
CA ASN A 72 6.73 -17.31 -1.22
C ASN A 72 6.89 -17.07 -2.72
N ILE A 73 6.62 -15.86 -3.18
CA ILE A 73 6.85 -15.49 -4.59
C ILE A 73 8.36 -15.52 -4.87
N THR A 74 8.77 -16.32 -5.84
CA THR A 74 10.15 -16.39 -6.31
C THR A 74 10.42 -15.51 -7.53
N ALA A 75 9.39 -15.26 -8.36
CA ALA A 75 9.48 -14.27 -9.43
C ALA A 75 8.12 -13.75 -9.89
N ILE A 76 8.15 -12.53 -10.44
CA ILE A 76 7.07 -11.90 -11.21
C ILE A 76 7.65 -11.55 -12.58
N THR A 77 6.99 -11.98 -13.67
CA THR A 77 7.42 -11.68 -15.04
C THR A 77 6.31 -11.01 -15.83
N SER A 78 6.66 -10.00 -16.63
CA SER A 78 5.75 -9.31 -17.54
C SER A 78 6.51 -8.92 -18.81
N GLY A 79 6.27 -9.65 -19.92
CA GLY A 79 7.08 -9.56 -21.11
C GLY A 79 8.55 -9.88 -20.79
N GLU A 80 9.46 -8.99 -21.20
CA GLU A 80 10.90 -9.12 -20.90
C GLU A 80 11.30 -8.66 -19.49
N LYS A 81 10.39 -8.05 -18.75
CA LYS A 81 10.64 -7.56 -17.40
C LYS A 81 10.48 -8.68 -16.37
N ARG A 82 11.45 -8.78 -15.47
CA ARG A 82 11.47 -9.75 -14.40
C ARG A 82 11.87 -9.12 -13.07
N ILE A 83 11.16 -9.49 -12.03
CA ILE A 83 11.58 -9.27 -10.64
C ILE A 83 11.70 -10.65 -10.02
N SER A 84 12.84 -10.97 -9.40
CA SER A 84 13.03 -12.22 -8.69
C SER A 84 13.36 -11.98 -7.22
N TYR A 85 12.94 -12.91 -6.39
CA TYR A 85 13.02 -12.83 -4.94
C TYR A 85 13.69 -14.07 -4.37
N GLN A 86 14.45 -13.90 -3.30
CA GLN A 86 15.00 -14.99 -2.50
C GLN A 86 14.64 -14.78 -1.04
N SER A 87 14.11 -15.81 -0.41
CA SER A 87 13.80 -15.83 1.02
C SER A 87 14.75 -16.75 1.75
N ASP A 88 14.94 -16.52 3.04
CA ASP A 88 15.68 -17.44 3.93
C ASP A 88 14.75 -18.55 4.47
N GLU A 89 15.28 -19.39 5.35
CA GLU A 89 14.54 -20.49 5.99
C GLU A 89 13.40 -20.02 6.91
N LEU A 90 13.38 -18.74 7.29
CA LEU A 90 12.33 -18.09 8.08
C LEU A 90 11.30 -17.37 7.19
N ASN A 91 11.35 -17.56 5.87
CA ASN A 91 10.54 -16.85 4.86
C ASN A 91 10.75 -15.33 4.87
N GLN A 92 11.90 -14.84 5.29
CA GLN A 92 12.26 -13.43 5.22
C GLN A 92 12.90 -13.12 3.86
N LEU A 93 12.48 -12.06 3.20
CA LEU A 93 13.05 -11.63 1.93
C LEU A 93 14.49 -11.15 2.11
N ILE A 94 15.46 -11.88 1.58
CA ILE A 94 16.89 -11.53 1.70
C ILE A 94 17.49 -10.91 0.44
N ARG A 95 16.86 -11.14 -0.73
CA ARG A 95 17.31 -10.56 -2.00
C ARG A 95 16.14 -10.31 -2.94
N GLU A 96 16.15 -9.16 -3.58
CA GLU A 96 15.29 -8.78 -4.70
C GLU A 96 16.17 -8.36 -5.89
N ASN A 97 15.99 -8.99 -7.06
CA ASN A 97 16.56 -8.53 -8.31
C ASN A 97 15.43 -7.91 -9.12
N ASN A 98 15.40 -6.59 -9.20
CA ASN A 98 14.31 -5.84 -9.83
C ASN A 98 14.73 -5.33 -11.21
N GLY A 99 14.40 -6.09 -12.26
CA GLY A 99 14.69 -5.71 -13.65
C GLY A 99 13.84 -4.52 -14.16
N VAL A 100 12.77 -4.15 -13.43
CA VAL A 100 11.95 -2.97 -13.77
C VAL A 100 12.65 -1.69 -13.31
N LEU A 101 13.19 -1.69 -12.08
CA LEU A 101 13.92 -0.55 -11.49
C LEU A 101 15.41 -0.56 -11.82
N ASN A 102 15.90 -1.61 -12.46
CA ASN A 102 17.31 -1.85 -12.74
C ASN A 102 18.17 -1.83 -11.47
N GLU A 103 17.70 -2.50 -10.42
CA GLU A 103 18.34 -2.56 -9.11
C GLU A 103 18.30 -3.98 -8.52
N THR A 104 19.35 -4.31 -7.74
CA THR A 104 19.36 -5.48 -6.84
C THR A 104 19.42 -4.98 -5.40
N ILE A 105 18.56 -5.52 -4.55
CA ILE A 105 18.45 -5.11 -3.15
C ILE A 105 18.71 -6.32 -2.26
N LEU A 106 19.59 -6.15 -1.25
CA LEU A 106 19.79 -7.11 -0.17
C LEU A 106 19.21 -6.61 1.14
N TYR A 107 18.61 -7.52 1.87
CA TYR A 107 18.04 -7.29 3.19
C TYR A 107 18.75 -8.17 4.21
N THR A 108 18.95 -7.64 5.42
CA THR A 108 19.45 -8.42 6.56
C THR A 108 18.58 -8.16 7.78
N TYR A 109 18.49 -9.16 8.64
CA TYR A 109 17.62 -9.14 9.81
C TYR A 109 18.39 -9.54 11.06
N ASP A 110 17.89 -9.15 12.23
CA ASP A 110 18.33 -9.69 13.51
C ASP A 110 17.57 -10.98 13.85
N ALA A 111 17.91 -11.62 14.97
CA ALA A 111 17.26 -12.85 15.42
C ALA A 111 15.76 -12.69 15.77
N GLY A 112 15.29 -11.46 15.92
CA GLY A 112 13.88 -11.12 16.15
C GLY A 112 13.08 -10.83 14.87
N GLY A 113 13.75 -10.90 13.69
CA GLY A 113 13.14 -10.61 12.41
C GLY A 113 13.10 -9.11 12.07
N ASN A 114 13.76 -8.26 12.86
CA ASN A 114 13.84 -6.83 12.55
C ASN A 114 14.87 -6.58 11.45
N MET A 115 14.52 -5.82 10.41
CA MET A 115 15.44 -5.48 9.32
C MET A 115 16.59 -4.61 9.84
N THR A 116 17.83 -5.09 9.75
CA THR A 116 19.02 -4.38 10.19
C THR A 116 19.71 -3.58 9.08
N SER A 117 19.59 -4.05 7.83
CA SER A 117 20.05 -3.27 6.67
C SER A 117 19.25 -3.54 5.40
N ARG A 118 19.25 -2.53 4.51
CA ARG A 118 18.80 -2.61 3.13
C ARG A 118 19.87 -1.99 2.24
N LYS A 119 20.48 -2.81 1.37
CA LYS A 119 21.56 -2.38 0.49
C LYS A 119 21.12 -2.49 -0.96
N THR A 120 21.24 -1.39 -1.71
CA THR A 120 20.89 -1.33 -3.13
C THR A 120 22.15 -1.32 -3.99
N TYR A 121 22.14 -2.08 -5.07
CA TYR A 121 23.19 -2.25 -6.05
C TYR A 121 22.63 -2.03 -7.46
N ASP A 122 23.50 -1.94 -8.47
CA ASP A 122 23.08 -2.10 -9.86
C ASP A 122 22.49 -3.50 -10.06
N TYR A 123 21.53 -3.61 -10.99
CA TYR A 123 20.88 -4.88 -11.28
C TYR A 123 21.90 -5.97 -11.65
N THR A 124 21.78 -7.09 -10.97
CA THR A 124 22.51 -8.31 -11.29
C THR A 124 21.83 -9.55 -10.67
N GLU A 125 21.76 -10.62 -11.43
CA GLU A 125 21.38 -11.94 -10.87
C GLU A 125 22.60 -12.70 -10.33
N GLY A 126 23.83 -12.24 -10.64
CA GLY A 126 25.10 -12.81 -10.22
C GLY A 126 25.74 -12.07 -9.05
N THR A 127 27.08 -11.89 -9.16
CA THR A 127 27.92 -11.25 -8.14
C THR A 127 27.61 -9.76 -8.01
N LEU A 128 27.41 -9.33 -6.77
CA LEU A 128 27.18 -7.93 -6.44
C LEU A 128 28.47 -7.12 -6.56
N GLN A 129 28.33 -5.91 -7.06
CA GLN A 129 29.42 -4.96 -7.26
C GLN A 129 29.40 -3.88 -6.18
N THR A 130 29.46 -2.61 -6.59
CA THR A 130 29.49 -1.47 -5.68
C THR A 130 28.10 -1.17 -5.10
N ILE A 131 28.05 -0.91 -3.80
CA ILE A 131 26.82 -0.47 -3.12
C ILE A 131 26.45 0.95 -3.58
N LYS A 132 25.26 1.12 -4.16
CA LYS A 132 24.69 2.43 -4.52
C LYS A 132 24.06 3.14 -3.33
N LYS A 133 23.38 2.38 -2.47
CA LYS A 133 22.69 2.90 -1.28
C LYS A 133 22.79 1.89 -0.16
N ASN A 134 23.09 2.36 1.03
CA ASN A 134 23.12 1.55 2.24
C ASN A 134 22.20 2.20 3.29
N GLU A 135 21.17 1.49 3.67
CA GLU A 135 20.25 1.90 4.74
C GLU A 135 20.46 0.97 5.93
N THR A 136 20.63 1.57 7.11
CA THR A 136 20.86 0.83 8.36
C THR A 136 19.79 1.17 9.38
N PHE A 137 19.40 0.18 10.16
CA PHE A 137 18.38 0.29 11.19
C PHE A 137 18.93 -0.23 12.51
N THR A 138 18.62 0.46 13.59
CA THR A 138 18.95 -0.01 14.94
C THR A 138 17.70 -0.07 15.79
N TYR A 139 17.65 -1.02 16.69
CA TYR A 139 16.49 -1.31 17.53
C TYR A 139 16.87 -1.30 19.01
N ARG A 140 15.87 -1.25 19.89
CA ARG A 140 16.08 -1.40 21.34
C ARG A 140 16.68 -2.77 21.65
N SER A 141 17.57 -2.78 22.64
CA SER A 141 18.13 -4.02 23.19
C SER A 141 17.32 -4.57 24.39
N ASP A 142 16.46 -3.71 24.97
CA ASP A 142 15.62 -3.99 26.14
C ASP A 142 14.14 -3.68 25.87
N GLY A 143 13.25 -4.16 26.69
CA GLY A 143 11.81 -3.91 26.57
C GLY A 143 11.25 -4.38 25.22
N TRP A 144 10.67 -3.45 24.47
CA TRP A 144 10.11 -3.72 23.14
C TRP A 144 11.21 -3.69 22.08
N LYS A 145 11.83 -4.84 21.85
CA LYS A 145 13.00 -5.01 20.99
C LYS A 145 12.75 -4.76 19.49
N ASP A 146 11.52 -4.60 19.08
CA ASP A 146 11.08 -4.19 17.74
C ASP A 146 10.98 -2.68 17.55
N GLN A 147 11.17 -1.89 18.64
CA GLN A 147 11.20 -0.44 18.53
C GLN A 147 12.47 0.03 17.83
N ILE A 148 12.31 0.67 16.67
CA ILE A 148 13.41 1.27 15.92
C ILE A 148 13.96 2.49 16.67
N LEU A 149 15.27 2.55 16.89
CA LEU A 149 15.96 3.68 17.50
C LEU A 149 16.58 4.63 16.50
N SER A 150 17.00 4.09 15.35
CA SER A 150 17.50 4.93 14.26
C SER A 150 17.30 4.28 12.88
N TRP A 151 17.18 5.12 11.86
CA TRP A 151 17.30 4.81 10.45
C TRP A 151 18.31 5.75 9.81
N ASN A 152 19.43 5.22 9.29
CA ASN A 152 20.53 6.01 8.71
C ASN A 152 21.02 7.13 9.65
N GLY A 153 21.06 6.86 10.96
CA GLY A 153 21.45 7.86 11.97
C GLY A 153 20.32 8.84 12.36
N TYR A 154 19.20 8.89 11.64
CA TYR A 154 18.04 9.66 12.10
C TYR A 154 17.40 8.98 13.30
N ARG A 155 17.37 9.72 14.42
CA ARG A 155 16.89 9.22 15.70
C ARG A 155 15.36 9.12 15.74
N TYR A 156 14.90 8.09 16.46
CA TYR A 156 13.51 7.86 16.84
C TYR A 156 13.42 7.86 18.37
N THR A 157 12.37 8.45 18.91
CA THR A 157 12.09 8.43 20.36
C THR A 157 10.61 8.10 20.57
N TYR A 158 10.29 7.59 21.76
CA TYR A 158 8.96 7.10 22.10
C TYR A 158 8.53 7.61 23.48
N ASP A 159 7.23 7.74 23.68
CA ASP A 159 6.65 7.92 25.01
C ASP A 159 6.52 6.56 25.77
N ALA A 160 6.06 6.62 27.02
CA ALA A 160 5.88 5.42 27.85
C ALA A 160 4.83 4.44 27.26
N GLY A 161 3.91 4.91 26.44
CA GLY A 161 2.93 4.09 25.74
C GLY A 161 3.44 3.47 24.43
N GLY A 162 4.71 3.74 24.06
CA GLY A 162 5.33 3.27 22.83
C GLY A 162 4.95 4.05 21.58
N ASN A 163 4.32 5.22 21.73
CA ASN A 163 4.04 6.07 20.57
C ASN A 163 5.30 6.84 20.18
N PRO A 164 5.68 6.92 18.89
CA PRO A 164 6.83 7.68 18.46
C PRO A 164 6.65 9.19 18.73
N THR A 165 7.54 9.79 19.48
CA THR A 165 7.54 11.23 19.78
C THR A 165 8.48 12.02 18.85
N LEU A 166 9.46 11.33 18.25
CA LEU A 166 10.33 11.87 17.21
C LEU A 166 10.49 10.83 16.09
N LEU A 167 10.30 11.24 14.84
CA LEU A 167 10.38 10.38 13.67
C LEU A 167 11.20 11.10 12.60
N ARG A 168 12.46 10.66 12.37
CA ARG A 168 13.39 11.28 11.42
C ARG A 168 13.52 12.81 11.61
N GLY A 169 13.60 13.26 12.85
CA GLY A 169 13.69 14.69 13.17
C GLY A 169 12.36 15.44 13.21
N VAL A 170 11.24 14.75 12.92
CA VAL A 170 9.89 15.34 12.98
C VAL A 170 9.25 15.03 14.33
N PRO A 171 8.95 16.03 15.18
CA PRO A 171 8.25 15.83 16.44
C PRO A 171 6.77 15.48 16.22
N LEU A 172 6.31 14.51 17.03
CA LEU A 172 4.93 14.03 17.06
C LEU A 172 4.35 14.22 18.46
N THR A 173 3.09 14.63 18.54
CA THR A 173 2.34 14.73 19.80
C THR A 173 1.14 13.81 19.75
N TRP A 174 0.95 13.03 20.81
CA TRP A 174 -0.14 12.07 20.94
C TRP A 174 -1.14 12.52 21.99
N GLY A 175 -2.39 12.14 21.82
CA GLY A 175 -3.49 12.31 22.77
C GLY A 175 -3.91 10.98 23.35
N GLU A 176 -5.01 11.00 24.10
CA GLU A 176 -5.62 9.81 24.67
C GLU A 176 -5.94 8.76 23.62
N GLY A 177 -5.87 7.47 24.00
CA GLY A 177 -6.14 6.36 23.09
C GLY A 177 -5.13 6.19 21.98
N ARG A 178 -3.88 6.66 22.17
CA ARG A 178 -2.78 6.57 21.18
C ARG A 178 -3.13 7.27 19.85
N ARG A 179 -3.87 8.37 19.90
CA ARG A 179 -4.30 9.13 18.72
C ARG A 179 -3.29 10.23 18.42
N LEU A 180 -2.75 10.25 17.19
CA LEU A 180 -1.82 11.29 16.77
C LEU A 180 -2.53 12.65 16.73
N LYS A 181 -2.15 13.56 17.62
CA LYS A 181 -2.76 14.89 17.75
C LYS A 181 -2.10 15.95 16.86
N LYS A 182 -0.75 15.88 16.75
CA LYS A 182 0.01 16.89 16.01
C LYS A 182 1.29 16.33 15.42
N VAL A 183 1.65 16.82 14.23
CA VAL A 183 2.96 16.68 13.60
C VAL A 183 3.56 18.06 13.44
N SER A 184 4.80 18.27 13.93
CA SER A 184 5.49 19.55 13.84
C SER A 184 6.56 19.50 12.74
N LEU A 185 6.30 20.19 11.64
CA LEU A 185 7.18 20.28 10.48
C LEU A 185 7.93 21.63 10.47
N SER A 186 9.04 21.74 9.75
CA SER A 186 9.83 22.98 9.68
C SER A 186 9.04 24.18 9.12
N TRP A 187 8.01 23.91 8.31
CA TRP A 187 7.16 24.93 7.69
C TRP A 187 5.82 25.15 8.39
N GLY A 188 5.53 24.45 9.50
CA GLY A 188 4.29 24.58 10.26
C GLY A 188 3.83 23.27 10.90
N THR A 189 2.58 23.23 11.35
CA THR A 189 2.00 22.07 12.02
C THR A 189 0.89 21.43 11.19
N VAL A 190 0.70 20.12 11.41
CA VAL A 190 -0.47 19.39 11.00
C VAL A 190 -1.18 18.88 12.25
N ASP A 191 -2.40 19.32 12.45
CA ASP A 191 -3.22 18.97 13.62
C ASP A 191 -4.36 18.03 13.21
N PHE A 192 -4.70 17.09 14.09
CA PHE A 192 -5.73 16.08 13.86
C PHE A 192 -6.76 16.10 15.00
N ALA A 193 -8.04 15.91 14.62
CA ALA A 193 -9.12 15.70 15.58
C ALA A 193 -9.86 14.41 15.27
N TYR A 194 -10.41 13.83 16.33
CA TYR A 194 -11.07 12.52 16.32
C TYR A 194 -12.43 12.62 17.00
N ASP A 195 -13.35 11.76 16.62
CA ASP A 195 -14.61 11.57 17.33
C ASP A 195 -14.44 10.65 18.56
N SER A 196 -15.55 10.37 19.26
CA SER A 196 -15.57 9.47 20.42
C SER A 196 -15.13 8.05 20.09
N ASP A 197 -15.41 7.59 18.87
CA ASP A 197 -15.06 6.24 18.40
C ASP A 197 -13.57 6.13 17.94
N GLY A 198 -12.84 7.27 17.92
CA GLY A 198 -11.44 7.33 17.49
C GLY A 198 -11.25 7.45 15.99
N LYS A 199 -12.30 7.73 15.22
CA LYS A 199 -12.19 8.02 13.80
C LYS A 199 -11.70 9.44 13.61
N ARG A 200 -10.74 9.66 12.69
CA ARG A 200 -10.25 11.01 12.39
C ARG A 200 -11.30 11.79 11.64
N VAL A 201 -11.86 12.82 12.27
CA VAL A 201 -12.89 13.67 11.67
C VAL A 201 -12.35 14.94 11.04
N LYS A 202 -11.11 15.35 11.43
CA LYS A 202 -10.51 16.57 10.90
C LYS A 202 -8.98 16.49 10.85
N LYS A 203 -8.40 17.13 9.83
CA LYS A 203 -6.99 17.45 9.67
C LYS A 203 -6.86 18.92 9.30
N THR A 204 -5.99 19.67 9.99
CA THR A 204 -5.69 21.06 9.68
C THR A 204 -4.20 21.22 9.40
N SER A 205 -3.84 21.97 8.36
CA SER A 205 -2.47 22.27 7.99
C SER A 205 -2.41 23.68 7.41
N GLY A 206 -1.85 24.61 8.15
CA GLY A 206 -1.88 26.04 7.80
C GLY A 206 -3.34 26.52 7.59
N ASN A 207 -3.62 27.10 6.44
CA ASN A 207 -4.94 27.58 6.04
C ASN A 207 -5.83 26.50 5.38
N THR A 208 -5.43 25.25 5.43
CA THR A 208 -6.18 24.12 4.84
C THR A 208 -6.79 23.24 5.92
N GLU A 209 -8.10 23.05 5.86
CA GLU A 209 -8.85 22.10 6.68
C GLU A 209 -9.40 20.97 5.80
N THR A 210 -9.29 19.72 6.29
CA THR A 210 -9.92 18.55 5.68
C THR A 210 -10.84 17.91 6.71
N LYS A 211 -12.12 17.75 6.37
CA LYS A 211 -13.12 17.00 7.15
C LYS A 211 -13.34 15.63 6.53
N TYR A 212 -13.49 14.62 7.36
CA TYR A 212 -13.69 13.22 6.96
C TYR A 212 -15.10 12.78 7.37
N TYR A 213 -15.75 12.04 6.49
CA TYR A 213 -17.11 11.56 6.66
C TYR A 213 -17.14 10.04 6.53
N TYR A 214 -17.85 9.39 7.42
CA TYR A 214 -17.90 7.95 7.51
C TYR A 214 -19.33 7.43 7.38
N ASN A 215 -19.47 6.23 6.81
CA ASN A 215 -20.66 5.40 6.91
C ASN A 215 -20.29 4.18 7.75
N GLY A 216 -20.74 4.11 9.00
CA GLY A 216 -20.22 3.15 9.97
C GLY A 216 -18.71 3.34 10.18
N SER A 217 -17.91 2.31 9.92
CA SER A 217 -16.45 2.34 10.00
C SER A 217 -15.77 2.77 8.69
N ILE A 218 -16.51 2.86 7.58
CA ILE A 218 -15.96 3.05 6.23
C ILE A 218 -15.92 4.55 5.91
N LEU A 219 -14.76 5.06 5.47
CA LEU A 219 -14.60 6.43 5.01
C LEU A 219 -15.41 6.64 3.71
N SER A 220 -16.53 7.35 3.78
CA SER A 220 -17.41 7.61 2.63
C SER A 220 -17.01 8.84 1.82
N GLY A 221 -16.28 9.79 2.42
CA GLY A 221 -15.83 10.96 1.69
C GLY A 221 -15.03 11.93 2.54
N LEU A 222 -14.52 12.96 1.87
CA LEU A 222 -13.85 14.07 2.54
C LEU A 222 -14.17 15.41 1.85
N VAL A 223 -14.07 16.48 2.61
CA VAL A 223 -14.15 17.85 2.14
C VAL A 223 -12.89 18.57 2.58
N ARG A 224 -12.14 19.09 1.62
CA ARG A 224 -10.96 19.92 1.83
C ARG A 224 -11.31 21.37 1.51
N THR A 225 -11.04 22.25 2.45
CA THR A 225 -11.25 23.70 2.34
C THR A 225 -9.91 24.40 2.53
N THR A 226 -9.52 25.25 1.60
CA THR A 226 -8.29 26.05 1.69
C THR A 226 -8.66 27.53 1.61
N ALA A 227 -8.35 28.30 2.64
CA ALA A 227 -8.50 29.75 2.64
C ALA A 227 -7.32 30.38 1.88
N GLY A 228 -7.61 31.16 0.86
CA GLY A 228 -6.63 31.93 0.08
C GLY A 228 -6.87 33.43 0.24
N SER A 229 -5.96 34.26 -0.28
CA SER A 229 -6.08 35.73 -0.27
C SER A 229 -7.26 36.24 -1.08
N THR A 230 -7.70 35.49 -2.09
CA THR A 230 -8.82 35.86 -2.99
C THR A 230 -10.11 35.11 -2.71
N GLY A 231 -10.15 34.32 -1.64
CA GLY A 231 -11.33 33.54 -1.26
C GLY A 231 -11.02 32.12 -0.82
N THR A 232 -12.04 31.31 -0.66
CA THR A 232 -11.95 29.94 -0.18
C THR A 232 -12.17 28.95 -1.30
N THR A 233 -11.24 28.02 -1.46
CA THR A 233 -11.38 26.89 -2.40
C THR A 233 -11.91 25.67 -1.66
N LYS A 234 -12.89 24.97 -2.23
CA LYS A 234 -13.47 23.75 -1.69
C LYS A 234 -13.30 22.60 -2.68
N THR A 235 -12.78 21.48 -2.17
CA THR A 235 -12.66 20.22 -2.91
C THR A 235 -13.42 19.13 -2.18
N THR A 236 -14.18 18.34 -2.89
CA THR A 236 -14.90 17.19 -2.34
C THR A 236 -14.44 15.89 -2.98
N VAL A 237 -14.32 14.83 -2.19
CA VAL A 237 -14.07 13.47 -2.66
C VAL A 237 -15.09 12.54 -2.03
N GLN A 238 -15.74 11.73 -2.84
CA GLN A 238 -16.63 10.65 -2.41
C GLN A 238 -15.98 9.33 -2.78
N PHE A 239 -15.97 8.35 -1.88
CA PHE A 239 -15.44 7.03 -2.12
C PHE A 239 -16.57 6.04 -2.34
N VAL A 240 -16.39 5.18 -3.33
CA VAL A 240 -17.26 4.04 -3.62
C VAL A 240 -16.43 2.77 -3.43
N TYR A 241 -17.02 1.81 -2.75
CA TYR A 241 -16.38 0.54 -2.41
C TYR A 241 -17.08 -0.59 -3.16
N ASP A 242 -16.35 -1.63 -3.47
CA ASP A 242 -16.92 -2.85 -4.02
C ASP A 242 -17.62 -3.69 -2.93
N ALA A 243 -18.18 -4.84 -3.32
CA ALA A 243 -18.87 -5.73 -2.41
C ALA A 243 -17.95 -6.38 -1.35
N GLU A 244 -16.63 -6.36 -1.57
CA GLU A 244 -15.61 -6.87 -0.66
C GLU A 244 -15.10 -5.78 0.30
N GLY A 245 -15.61 -4.54 0.15
CA GLY A 245 -15.19 -3.40 0.96
C GLY A 245 -13.89 -2.76 0.53
N LYS A 246 -13.37 -3.08 -0.67
CA LYS A 246 -12.20 -2.43 -1.24
C LYS A 246 -12.59 -1.12 -1.94
N PRO A 247 -11.76 -0.06 -1.88
CA PRO A 247 -12.00 1.15 -2.66
C PRO A 247 -12.07 0.82 -4.15
N PHE A 248 -13.17 1.12 -4.81
CA PHE A 248 -13.39 0.85 -6.22
C PHE A 248 -13.24 2.11 -7.07
N MET A 249 -13.85 3.19 -6.61
CA MET A 249 -13.89 4.46 -7.34
C MET A 249 -13.88 5.63 -6.36
N LEU A 250 -13.32 6.76 -6.77
CA LEU A 250 -13.54 8.03 -6.10
C LEU A 250 -14.16 9.03 -7.09
N ARG A 251 -15.10 9.85 -6.61
CA ARG A 251 -15.67 10.96 -7.35
C ARG A 251 -15.12 12.28 -6.83
N PHE A 252 -14.44 13.00 -7.68
CA PHE A 252 -13.83 14.29 -7.38
C PHE A 252 -14.76 15.43 -7.76
N ASN A 253 -15.06 16.32 -6.80
CA ASN A 253 -15.92 17.49 -6.93
C ASN A 253 -17.32 17.18 -7.54
N GLY A 254 -17.82 15.96 -7.30
CA GLY A 254 -19.11 15.51 -7.82
C GLY A 254 -19.16 15.32 -9.34
N LYS A 255 -18.03 15.38 -10.05
CA LYS A 255 -17.98 15.44 -11.52
C LYS A 255 -17.07 14.39 -12.16
N THR A 256 -15.87 14.18 -11.63
CA THR A 256 -14.84 13.33 -12.26
C THR A 256 -14.67 12.06 -11.47
N ASP A 257 -14.85 10.94 -12.13
CA ASP A 257 -14.65 9.62 -11.55
C ASP A 257 -13.25 9.10 -11.85
N TYR A 258 -12.55 8.64 -10.81
CA TYR A 258 -11.28 7.95 -10.89
C TYR A 258 -11.46 6.53 -10.35
N PHE A 259 -10.91 5.55 -11.04
CA PHE A 259 -11.04 4.14 -10.68
C PHE A 259 -9.72 3.63 -10.09
N TYR A 260 -9.82 2.88 -8.99
CA TYR A 260 -8.69 2.18 -8.43
C TYR A 260 -8.33 0.99 -9.32
N LEU A 261 -7.07 0.82 -9.58
CA LEU A 261 -6.53 -0.33 -10.30
C LEU A 261 -5.63 -1.11 -9.34
N TYR A 262 -5.88 -2.39 -9.24
CA TYR A 262 -5.13 -3.28 -8.37
C TYR A 262 -4.24 -4.20 -9.21
N ASN A 263 -3.05 -4.52 -8.69
CA ASN A 263 -2.24 -5.60 -9.24
C ASN A 263 -2.81 -6.97 -8.80
N GLY A 264 -2.19 -8.06 -9.24
CA GLY A 264 -2.62 -9.42 -8.89
C GLY A 264 -2.54 -9.75 -7.40
N LEU A 265 -1.81 -8.95 -6.60
CA LEU A 265 -1.66 -9.10 -5.15
C LEU A 265 -2.65 -8.22 -4.38
N GLY A 266 -3.36 -7.34 -5.09
CA GLY A 266 -4.39 -6.48 -4.51
C GLY A 266 -3.89 -5.13 -3.99
N ASP A 267 -2.67 -4.69 -4.41
CA ASP A 267 -2.07 -3.39 -4.09
C ASP A 267 -2.44 -2.32 -5.12
#